data_2ed9da02bb6a728d7302752ad6cf19f2
#
_entry.id   2ed9da02bb6a728d7302752ad6cf19f2
#
_cell.length_a   1.000
_cell.length_b   1.000
_cell.length_c   1.000
_cell.angle_alpha   90.00
_cell.angle_beta   90.00
_cell.angle_gamma   90.00
#
_symmetry.space_group_name_H-M   'P 1'
#
loop_
_entity.id
_entity.type
_entity.pdbx_description
1 polymer ?
#
loop_
_entity_poly.entity_id
_entity_poly.type
_entity_poly.pdbx_seq_one_letter_code
_entity_poly.pdbx_strand_id
1 'polypeptide(L)'
;MKFTNGYWLLRDEMKAAYAVEYGSHRVYGQELTMYLPCSHIVDRGSCLNIPLLTVTLSSPMDGVIKVSAVHHDGAVYNGPFAKIYTGDAHVRIEENEEQLIYQTGSLKAVIDKAPNGYKMAFYEGDTFLTESSFRNLAYMQNTKTGKNYMLEQMFLDVDEYVYGLGERFTPFVKNGQVVEMWNEDGGTASEIAYKN
;
A
#
# COMPACT_ATOMS: atom_id res chain seq x y z
N MET A 1 1.59 10.38 16.81
CA MET A 1 1.26 9.81 15.49
C MET A 1 0.16 10.64 14.84
N LYS A 2 0.14 10.73 13.51
CA LYS A 2 -0.80 11.57 12.77
C LYS A 2 -2.24 11.02 12.79
N PHE A 3 -2.39 9.72 12.71
CA PHE A 3 -3.69 9.06 12.53
C PHE A 3 -4.19 8.32 13.77
N THR A 4 -3.29 7.92 14.65
CA THR A 4 -3.59 7.09 15.81
C THR A 4 -3.32 7.82 17.13
N ASN A 5 -4.10 7.45 18.14
CA ASN A 5 -3.87 7.84 19.53
C ASN A 5 -3.31 6.61 20.28
N GLY A 6 -1.99 6.56 20.44
CA GLY A 6 -1.29 5.35 20.87
C GLY A 6 -0.96 4.41 19.71
N TYR A 7 -1.00 3.09 19.92
CA TYR A 7 -0.46 2.11 18.97
C TYR A 7 -1.39 1.82 17.78
N TRP A 8 -2.68 1.64 18.02
CA TRP A 8 -3.64 1.18 16.99
C TRP A 8 -5.02 1.84 17.04
N LEU A 9 -5.31 2.63 18.06
CA LEU A 9 -6.58 3.35 18.14
C LEU A 9 -6.54 4.57 17.23
N LEU A 10 -7.48 4.65 16.32
CA LEU A 10 -7.66 5.86 15.50
C LEU A 10 -8.05 7.04 16.40
N ARG A 11 -7.58 8.23 16.03
CA ARG A 11 -8.07 9.48 16.64
C ARG A 11 -9.53 9.69 16.28
N ASP A 12 -10.29 10.36 17.14
CA ASP A 12 -11.73 10.59 16.98
C ASP A 12 -12.11 11.26 15.65
N GLU A 13 -11.22 12.10 15.15
CA GLU A 13 -11.42 12.78 13.86
C GLU A 13 -11.07 11.91 12.64
N MET A 14 -10.50 10.74 12.83
CA MET A 14 -10.10 9.85 11.73
C MET A 14 -11.12 8.74 11.50
N LYS A 15 -11.55 8.61 10.26
CA LYS A 15 -12.34 7.46 9.79
C LYS A 15 -11.49 6.66 8.81
N ALA A 16 -11.53 5.33 8.92
CA ALA A 16 -10.86 4.44 8.00
C ALA A 16 -11.86 3.44 7.40
N ALA A 17 -11.76 3.25 6.09
CA ALA A 17 -12.44 2.20 5.34
C ALA A 17 -11.37 1.23 4.85
N TYR A 18 -11.24 0.10 5.52
CA TYR A 18 -10.24 -0.91 5.22
C TYR A 18 -10.70 -1.83 4.09
N ALA A 19 -9.76 -2.28 3.25
CA ALA A 19 -10.01 -3.40 2.35
C ALA A 19 -10.37 -4.63 3.17
N VAL A 20 -11.53 -5.25 2.85
CA VAL A 20 -12.08 -6.36 3.63
C VAL A 20 -11.91 -7.68 2.90
N GLU A 21 -12.08 -7.67 1.59
CA GLU A 21 -12.03 -8.88 0.77
C GLU A 21 -11.58 -8.59 -0.65
N TYR A 22 -11.20 -9.63 -1.37
CA TYR A 22 -11.02 -9.57 -2.80
C TYR A 22 -12.41 -9.56 -3.48
N GLY A 23 -12.67 -8.58 -4.35
CA GLY A 23 -13.93 -8.50 -5.10
C GLY A 23 -13.80 -9.04 -6.51
N SER A 24 -12.98 -8.41 -7.32
CA SER A 24 -12.73 -8.82 -8.72
C SER A 24 -11.40 -8.24 -9.22
N HIS A 25 -10.99 -8.63 -10.41
CA HIS A 25 -9.81 -8.06 -11.06
C HIS A 25 -9.99 -7.90 -12.57
N ARG A 26 -9.06 -7.17 -13.15
CA ARG A 26 -8.84 -7.07 -14.60
C ARG A 26 -7.35 -7.15 -14.90
N VAL A 27 -7.03 -7.80 -16.02
CA VAL A 27 -5.67 -7.83 -16.57
C VAL A 27 -5.67 -7.04 -17.86
N TYR A 28 -4.74 -6.10 -17.98
CA TYR A 28 -4.51 -5.35 -19.21
C TYR A 28 -3.01 -5.31 -19.52
N GLY A 29 -2.61 -6.04 -20.55
CA GLY A 29 -1.19 -6.25 -20.86
C GLY A 29 -0.46 -6.89 -19.68
N GLN A 30 0.49 -6.17 -19.09
CA GLN A 30 1.27 -6.62 -17.93
C GLN A 30 0.78 -6.01 -16.60
N GLU A 31 -0.36 -5.33 -16.60
CA GLU A 31 -0.94 -4.75 -15.41
C GLU A 31 -2.08 -5.60 -14.87
N LEU A 32 -2.11 -5.76 -13.55
CA LEU A 32 -3.17 -6.40 -12.80
C LEU A 32 -3.87 -5.37 -11.93
N THR A 33 -5.13 -5.08 -12.21
CA THR A 33 -5.96 -4.18 -11.41
C THR A 33 -6.99 -4.97 -10.61
N MET A 34 -7.01 -4.80 -9.31
CA MET A 34 -7.95 -5.42 -8.38
C MET A 34 -8.90 -4.40 -7.79
N TYR A 35 -10.12 -4.85 -7.50
CA TYR A 35 -11.17 -4.07 -6.86
C TYR A 35 -11.47 -4.68 -5.50
N LEU A 36 -11.16 -3.94 -4.44
CA LEU A 36 -11.22 -4.39 -3.05
C LEU A 36 -12.29 -3.60 -2.31
N PRO A 37 -13.47 -4.19 -2.02
CA PRO A 37 -14.51 -3.52 -1.24
C PRO A 37 -14.09 -3.34 0.21
N CYS A 38 -14.59 -2.24 0.81
CA CYS A 38 -14.34 -1.93 2.22
C CYS A 38 -15.43 -2.47 3.15
N SER A 39 -16.22 -3.40 2.69
CA SER A 39 -17.24 -4.14 3.47
C SER A 39 -17.51 -5.47 2.77
N HIS A 40 -17.98 -6.48 3.51
CA HIS A 40 -18.36 -7.75 2.93
C HIS A 40 -19.57 -7.58 2.01
N ILE A 41 -19.47 -8.14 0.78
CA ILE A 41 -20.52 -8.09 -0.23
C ILE A 41 -21.27 -9.42 -0.19
N VAL A 42 -22.44 -9.44 0.48
CA VAL A 42 -23.30 -10.63 0.58
C VAL A 42 -24.50 -10.55 -0.35
N ASP A 43 -24.90 -9.34 -0.75
CA ASP A 43 -26.02 -9.10 -1.65
C ASP A 43 -25.86 -7.78 -2.42
N ARG A 44 -26.82 -7.48 -3.29
CA ARG A 44 -26.82 -6.25 -4.08
C ARG A 44 -26.88 -4.98 -3.22
N GLY A 45 -27.53 -5.04 -2.06
CA GLY A 45 -27.64 -3.90 -1.14
C GLY A 45 -26.31 -3.57 -0.50
N SER A 46 -25.48 -4.57 -0.24
CA SER A 46 -24.15 -4.43 0.36
C SER A 46 -23.18 -3.61 -0.50
N CYS A 47 -23.44 -3.48 -1.80
CA CYS A 47 -22.62 -2.67 -2.72
C CYS A 47 -22.90 -1.16 -2.62
N LEU A 48 -23.96 -0.75 -1.90
CA LEU A 48 -24.38 0.65 -1.86
C LEU A 48 -23.63 1.42 -0.79
N ASN A 49 -23.10 2.60 -1.19
CA ASN A 49 -22.46 3.56 -0.29
C ASN A 49 -21.23 3.05 0.48
N ILE A 50 -20.54 2.05 -0.05
CA ILE A 50 -19.27 1.59 0.50
C ILE A 50 -18.09 2.11 -0.34
N PRO A 51 -16.95 2.44 0.27
CA PRO A 51 -15.74 2.69 -0.47
C PRO A 51 -15.26 1.42 -1.18
N LEU A 52 -14.73 1.62 -2.40
CA LEU A 52 -14.06 0.60 -3.18
C LEU A 52 -12.62 1.06 -3.40
N LEU A 53 -11.65 0.22 -3.08
CA LEU A 53 -10.26 0.49 -3.36
C LEU A 53 -9.88 -0.16 -4.68
N THR A 54 -9.22 0.60 -5.55
CA THR A 54 -8.63 0.11 -6.78
C THR A 54 -7.13 -0.03 -6.57
N VAL A 55 -6.63 -1.26 -6.67
CA VAL A 55 -5.21 -1.58 -6.48
C VAL A 55 -4.65 -2.14 -7.77
N THR A 56 -3.62 -1.47 -8.30
CA THR A 56 -2.95 -1.89 -9.54
C THR A 56 -1.53 -2.34 -9.24
N LEU A 57 -1.20 -3.56 -9.68
CA LEU A 57 0.15 -4.08 -9.73
C LEU A 57 0.71 -3.88 -11.14
N SER A 58 1.91 -3.34 -11.22
CA SER A 58 2.68 -3.20 -12.44
C SER A 58 4.16 -3.41 -12.17
N SER A 59 4.94 -3.68 -13.19
CA SER A 59 6.39 -3.84 -13.06
C SER A 59 7.11 -2.86 -13.98
N PRO A 60 7.91 -1.93 -13.44
CA PRO A 60 8.73 -1.03 -14.26
C PRO A 60 9.98 -1.73 -14.81
N MET A 61 10.40 -2.84 -14.22
CA MET A 61 11.54 -3.68 -14.60
C MET A 61 11.47 -5.02 -13.87
N ASP A 62 12.17 -6.03 -14.34
CA ASP A 62 12.24 -7.34 -13.69
C ASP A 62 12.67 -7.22 -12.21
N GLY A 63 11.99 -7.97 -11.32
CA GLY A 63 12.26 -7.98 -9.89
C GLY A 63 11.72 -6.75 -9.12
N VAL A 64 10.89 -5.93 -9.74
CA VAL A 64 10.24 -4.77 -9.09
C VAL A 64 8.74 -4.83 -9.27
N ILE A 65 7.99 -4.90 -8.18
CA ILE A 65 6.52 -4.79 -8.18
C ILE A 65 6.14 -3.41 -7.66
N LYS A 66 5.48 -2.63 -8.51
CA LYS A 66 4.85 -1.36 -8.12
C LYS A 66 3.41 -1.64 -7.71
N VAL A 67 3.05 -1.26 -6.50
CA VAL A 67 1.67 -1.29 -5.99
C VAL A 67 1.13 0.14 -5.97
N SER A 68 0.01 0.36 -6.64
CA SER A 68 -0.70 1.64 -6.64
C SER A 68 -2.10 1.42 -6.11
N ALA A 69 -2.48 2.14 -5.05
CA ALA A 69 -3.80 2.03 -4.45
C ALA A 69 -4.50 3.39 -4.46
N VAL A 70 -5.74 3.43 -4.93
CA VAL A 70 -6.57 4.63 -4.96
C VAL A 70 -8.00 4.30 -4.52
N HIS A 71 -8.66 5.27 -3.87
CA HIS A 71 -10.09 5.17 -3.58
C HIS A 71 -10.94 5.61 -4.78
N HIS A 72 -10.48 6.63 -5.50
CA HIS A 72 -11.19 7.16 -6.67
C HIS A 72 -10.21 7.36 -7.82
N ASP A 73 -10.50 6.70 -8.94
CA ASP A 73 -9.72 6.83 -10.17
C ASP A 73 -10.30 8.00 -10.98
N GLY A 74 -9.61 9.10 -10.98
CA GLY A 74 -10.03 10.33 -11.67
C GLY A 74 -9.31 11.57 -11.14
N ALA A 75 -8.45 11.41 -10.13
CA ALA A 75 -7.56 12.48 -9.68
C ALA A 75 -6.48 12.75 -10.75
N VAL A 76 -6.22 14.03 -10.99
CA VAL A 76 -5.11 14.44 -11.85
C VAL A 76 -3.80 14.05 -11.19
N TYR A 77 -3.02 13.20 -11.83
CA TYR A 77 -1.68 12.84 -11.38
C TYR A 77 -0.70 13.97 -11.72
N ASN A 78 -0.11 14.57 -10.71
CA ASN A 78 0.80 15.71 -10.84
C ASN A 78 2.30 15.34 -10.69
N GLY A 79 2.67 14.11 -10.80
CA GLY A 79 4.08 13.70 -10.66
C GLY A 79 4.32 12.25 -11.08
N PRO A 80 5.56 11.78 -11.01
CA PRO A 80 6.79 12.50 -10.73
C PRO A 80 7.23 13.37 -11.91
N PHE A 81 7.84 14.50 -11.61
CA PHE A 81 8.39 15.41 -12.63
C PHE A 81 9.77 14.95 -13.15
N ALA A 82 10.36 13.97 -12.49
CA ALA A 82 11.62 13.35 -12.91
C ALA A 82 11.37 12.14 -13.81
N LYS A 83 12.24 11.95 -14.81
CA LYS A 83 12.21 10.74 -15.63
C LYS A 83 12.66 9.55 -14.78
N ILE A 84 11.73 8.64 -14.53
CA ILE A 84 12.04 7.37 -13.85
C ILE A 84 12.57 6.41 -14.90
N TYR A 85 13.71 5.76 -14.59
CA TYR A 85 14.22 4.68 -15.42
C TYR A 85 13.23 3.50 -15.37
N THR A 86 12.92 2.98 -16.55
CA THR A 86 12.16 1.73 -16.68
C THR A 86 13.00 0.79 -17.54
N GLY A 87 13.24 -0.42 -17.05
CA GLY A 87 13.86 -1.50 -17.80
C GLY A 87 12.81 -2.37 -18.50
N ASP A 88 13.25 -3.45 -19.09
CA ASP A 88 12.36 -4.49 -19.58
C ASP A 88 11.75 -5.24 -18.39
N ALA A 89 10.46 -5.51 -18.46
CA ALA A 89 9.76 -6.29 -17.47
C ALA A 89 9.10 -7.50 -18.12
N HIS A 90 9.34 -8.67 -17.56
CA HIS A 90 8.67 -9.92 -17.94
C HIS A 90 7.69 -10.30 -16.83
N VAL A 91 6.43 -10.03 -17.07
CA VAL A 91 5.38 -10.26 -16.09
C VAL A 91 4.62 -11.54 -16.45
N ARG A 92 4.40 -12.38 -15.44
CA ARG A 92 3.52 -13.54 -15.47
C ARG A 92 2.38 -13.34 -14.49
N ILE A 93 1.15 -13.47 -14.97
CA ILE A 93 -0.04 -13.40 -14.15
C ILE A 93 -0.73 -14.75 -14.21
N GLU A 94 -0.95 -15.37 -13.05
CA GLU A 94 -1.60 -16.66 -12.92
C GLU A 94 -2.81 -16.53 -11.99
N GLU A 95 -3.84 -17.30 -12.28
CA GLU A 95 -5.05 -17.37 -11.49
C GLU A 95 -5.46 -18.82 -11.29
N ASN A 96 -5.86 -19.14 -10.07
CA ASN A 96 -6.58 -20.35 -9.73
C ASN A 96 -7.82 -20.00 -8.89
N GLU A 97 -8.50 -21.01 -8.34
CA GLU A 97 -9.72 -20.80 -7.54
C GLU A 97 -9.45 -20.02 -6.26
N GLU A 98 -8.27 -20.17 -5.65
CA GLU A 98 -7.92 -19.63 -4.35
C GLU A 98 -7.07 -18.36 -4.43
N GLN A 99 -6.25 -18.20 -5.47
CA GLN A 99 -5.22 -17.19 -5.53
C GLN A 99 -5.08 -16.54 -6.90
N LEU A 100 -4.58 -15.33 -6.86
CA LEU A 100 -4.11 -14.57 -8.00
C LEU A 100 -2.63 -14.23 -7.77
N ILE A 101 -1.76 -14.56 -8.72
CA ILE A 101 -0.32 -14.41 -8.59
C ILE A 101 0.19 -13.46 -9.66
N TYR A 102 0.92 -12.44 -9.24
CA TYR A 102 1.64 -11.50 -10.11
C TYR A 102 3.13 -11.69 -9.88
N GLN A 103 3.87 -12.08 -10.93
CA GLN A 103 5.29 -12.39 -10.84
C GLN A 103 6.12 -11.59 -11.84
N THR A 104 7.29 -11.11 -11.41
CA THR A 104 8.30 -10.47 -12.24
C THR A 104 9.70 -10.85 -11.74
N GLY A 105 10.52 -11.48 -12.60
CA GLY A 105 11.77 -12.12 -12.17
C GLY A 105 11.53 -13.15 -11.05
N SER A 106 12.30 -13.07 -9.96
CA SER A 106 12.13 -13.92 -8.77
C SER A 106 11.05 -13.41 -7.79
N LEU A 107 10.59 -12.17 -7.96
CA LEU A 107 9.64 -11.54 -7.04
C LEU A 107 8.20 -11.86 -7.45
N LYS A 108 7.37 -12.26 -6.49
CA LYS A 108 5.94 -12.52 -6.70
C LYS A 108 5.08 -11.89 -5.62
N ALA A 109 3.92 -11.38 -6.02
CA ALA A 109 2.82 -11.01 -5.14
C ALA A 109 1.72 -12.05 -5.27
N VAL A 110 1.27 -12.60 -4.15
CA VAL A 110 0.21 -13.61 -4.06
C VAL A 110 -0.97 -12.99 -3.34
N ILE A 111 -2.11 -12.94 -4.00
CA ILE A 111 -3.35 -12.36 -3.50
C ILE A 111 -4.34 -13.48 -3.24
N ASP A 112 -4.81 -13.60 -2.00
CA ASP A 112 -5.82 -14.58 -1.64
C ASP A 112 -7.21 -14.10 -2.08
N LYS A 113 -7.94 -14.98 -2.76
CA LYS A 113 -9.32 -14.75 -3.24
C LYS A 113 -10.37 -15.21 -2.23
N ALA A 114 -9.94 -15.71 -1.08
CA ALA A 114 -10.84 -16.20 -0.05
C ALA A 114 -11.78 -15.09 0.47
N PRO A 115 -13.05 -15.39 0.73
CA PRO A 115 -14.05 -14.41 1.18
C PRO A 115 -13.79 -13.89 2.60
N ASN A 116 -12.80 -14.41 3.30
CA ASN A 116 -12.58 -14.17 4.72
C ASN A 116 -11.51 -13.11 5.03
N GLY A 117 -11.14 -12.30 4.06
CA GLY A 117 -10.24 -11.19 4.30
C GLY A 117 -9.36 -10.85 3.08
N TYR A 118 -8.94 -9.60 3.03
CA TYR A 118 -7.92 -9.14 2.13
C TYR A 118 -6.55 -9.62 2.59
N LYS A 119 -5.76 -10.17 1.66
CA LYS A 119 -4.37 -10.51 1.88
C LYS A 119 -3.59 -10.43 0.57
N MET A 120 -2.45 -9.78 0.60
CA MET A 120 -1.46 -9.74 -0.46
C MET A 120 -0.08 -9.98 0.16
N ALA A 121 0.54 -11.13 -0.15
CA ALA A 121 1.84 -11.53 0.37
C ALA A 121 2.90 -11.47 -0.71
N PHE A 122 4.11 -11.08 -0.35
CA PHE A 122 5.26 -10.94 -1.25
C PHE A 122 6.31 -11.99 -0.95
N TYR A 123 6.88 -12.56 -2.00
CA TYR A 123 7.90 -13.62 -1.93
C TYR A 123 9.02 -13.35 -2.93
N GLU A 124 10.23 -13.75 -2.57
CA GLU A 124 11.33 -13.93 -3.49
C GLU A 124 11.59 -15.45 -3.67
N GLY A 125 11.28 -15.98 -4.85
CA GLY A 125 11.19 -17.43 -5.04
C GLY A 125 10.14 -18.01 -4.09
N ASP A 126 10.58 -18.86 -3.14
CA ASP A 126 9.72 -19.44 -2.10
C ASP A 126 9.90 -18.79 -0.72
N THR A 127 10.78 -17.80 -0.62
CA THR A 127 11.04 -17.09 0.63
C THR A 127 9.99 -16.00 0.82
N PHE A 128 9.22 -16.07 1.92
CA PHE A 128 8.31 -15.01 2.34
C PHE A 128 9.12 -13.75 2.68
N LEU A 129 8.65 -12.60 2.21
CA LEU A 129 9.26 -11.30 2.49
C LEU A 129 8.39 -10.47 3.44
N THR A 130 7.16 -10.22 3.06
CA THR A 130 6.23 -9.38 3.82
C THR A 130 4.81 -9.57 3.29
N GLU A 131 3.82 -9.03 4.00
CA GLU A 131 2.43 -9.02 3.54
C GLU A 131 1.67 -7.77 3.98
N SER A 132 0.63 -7.47 3.23
CA SER A 132 -0.46 -6.57 3.59
C SER A 132 -1.73 -7.40 3.75
N SER A 133 -2.34 -7.35 4.93
CA SER A 133 -3.49 -8.19 5.27
C SER A 133 -4.54 -7.45 6.08
N PHE A 134 -5.14 -8.06 7.09
CA PHE A 134 -6.22 -7.49 7.88
C PHE A 134 -5.90 -6.09 8.43
N ARG A 135 -6.69 -5.09 8.01
CA ARG A 135 -6.57 -3.68 8.38
C ARG A 135 -5.27 -2.98 7.95
N ASN A 136 -4.60 -3.50 6.94
CA ASN A 136 -3.35 -2.93 6.46
C ASN A 136 -3.55 -1.92 5.33
N LEU A 137 -4.53 -2.11 4.44
CA LEU A 137 -4.84 -1.18 3.36
C LEU A 137 -6.16 -0.45 3.64
N ALA A 138 -6.16 0.88 3.58
CA ALA A 138 -7.36 1.67 3.83
C ALA A 138 -7.40 3.01 3.10
N TYR A 139 -8.61 3.46 2.81
CA TYR A 139 -8.92 4.86 2.59
C TYR A 139 -9.25 5.53 3.93
N MET A 140 -8.61 6.65 4.21
CA MET A 140 -8.77 7.38 5.46
C MET A 140 -9.25 8.80 5.22
N GLN A 141 -10.11 9.29 6.09
CA GLN A 141 -10.62 10.65 6.05
C GLN A 141 -10.46 11.33 7.41
N ASN A 142 -9.91 12.53 7.41
CA ASN A 142 -9.99 13.41 8.57
C ASN A 142 -11.27 14.22 8.49
N THR A 143 -12.21 13.97 9.40
CA THR A 143 -13.56 14.56 9.41
C THR A 143 -13.56 16.04 9.78
N LYS A 144 -12.51 16.54 10.47
CA LYS A 144 -12.38 17.96 10.83
C LYS A 144 -11.81 18.80 9.69
N THR A 145 -10.84 18.26 8.96
CA THR A 145 -10.14 19.00 7.91
C THR A 145 -10.63 18.68 6.50
N GLY A 146 -11.40 17.58 6.33
CA GLY A 146 -11.81 17.04 5.04
C GLY A 146 -10.69 16.41 4.21
N LYS A 147 -9.46 16.34 4.75
CA LYS A 147 -8.33 15.72 4.04
C LYS A 147 -8.46 14.22 3.98
N ASN A 148 -8.11 13.65 2.82
CA ASN A 148 -8.13 12.22 2.56
C ASN A 148 -6.70 11.68 2.44
N TYR A 149 -6.53 10.40 2.80
CA TYR A 149 -5.25 9.71 2.78
C TYR A 149 -5.45 8.26 2.35
N MET A 150 -4.43 7.66 1.78
CA MET A 150 -4.31 6.20 1.66
C MET A 150 -3.35 5.71 2.75
N LEU A 151 -3.73 4.61 3.39
CA LEU A 151 -2.93 3.88 4.38
C LEU A 151 -2.50 2.56 3.78
N GLU A 152 -1.23 2.24 3.90
CA GLU A 152 -0.69 0.90 3.68
C GLU A 152 0.22 0.53 4.83
N GLN A 153 0.04 -0.68 5.36
CA GLN A 153 0.88 -1.25 6.41
C GLN A 153 1.43 -2.59 5.93
N MET A 154 2.72 -2.76 6.10
CA MET A 154 3.41 -4.00 5.74
C MET A 154 3.83 -4.72 7.02
N PHE A 155 3.76 -6.04 6.99
CA PHE A 155 4.28 -6.88 8.06
C PHE A 155 5.80 -6.66 8.21
N LEU A 156 6.25 -6.58 9.46
CA LEU A 156 7.65 -6.51 9.84
C LEU A 156 7.90 -7.60 10.89
N ASP A 157 8.81 -8.51 10.61
CA ASP A 157 9.10 -9.62 11.53
C ASP A 157 9.95 -9.18 12.72
N VAL A 158 10.04 -10.06 13.71
CA VAL A 158 10.97 -9.90 14.83
C VAL A 158 12.39 -9.93 14.28
N ASP A 159 13.24 -9.02 14.77
CA ASP A 159 14.63 -8.83 14.32
C ASP A 159 14.80 -8.18 12.93
N GLU A 160 13.72 -7.75 12.28
CA GLU A 160 13.82 -6.89 11.11
C GLU A 160 13.95 -5.41 11.49
N TYR A 161 14.79 -4.69 10.76
CA TYR A 161 15.10 -3.28 11.00
C TYR A 161 14.82 -2.44 9.77
N VAL A 162 14.20 -1.29 9.98
CA VAL A 162 13.93 -0.29 8.95
C VAL A 162 15.02 0.76 8.95
N TYR A 163 15.60 1.02 7.80
CA TYR A 163 16.64 2.02 7.56
C TYR A 163 16.23 3.01 6.46
N GLY A 164 16.99 4.09 6.31
CA GLY A 164 16.77 5.08 5.25
C GLY A 164 15.80 6.17 5.68
N LEU A 165 14.81 6.51 4.83
CA LEU A 165 13.83 7.57 4.99
C LEU A 165 14.44 8.99 5.00
N GLY A 166 15.44 9.21 4.15
CA GLY A 166 16.10 10.49 3.95
C GLY A 166 17.22 10.79 4.94
N GLU A 167 17.92 11.90 4.71
CA GLU A 167 18.98 12.41 5.59
C GLU A 167 18.38 13.07 6.83
N ARG A 168 18.62 12.50 8.03
CA ARG A 168 17.97 12.92 9.27
C ARG A 168 18.92 12.82 10.46
N PHE A 169 18.72 13.69 11.44
CA PHE A 169 19.43 13.66 12.73
C PHE A 169 18.81 12.70 13.77
N THR A 170 17.89 11.86 13.36
CA THR A 170 17.27 10.85 14.21
C THR A 170 18.07 9.55 14.22
N PRO A 171 17.81 8.61 15.15
CA PRO A 171 18.50 7.33 15.17
C PRO A 171 18.48 6.61 13.83
N PHE A 172 19.56 5.88 13.52
CA PHE A 172 19.75 5.20 12.24
C PHE A 172 18.67 4.12 12.00
N VAL A 173 18.34 3.33 13.01
CA VAL A 173 17.21 2.38 12.97
C VAL A 173 15.92 3.14 13.16
N LYS A 174 14.97 2.92 12.25
CA LYS A 174 13.69 3.64 12.20
C LYS A 174 12.52 2.93 12.84
N ASN A 175 12.71 1.71 13.37
CA ASN A 175 11.67 0.97 14.09
C ASN A 175 11.11 1.81 15.24
N GLY A 176 9.78 1.89 15.35
CA GLY A 176 9.09 2.65 16.38
C GLY A 176 9.12 4.18 16.19
N GLN A 177 9.72 4.69 15.11
CA GLN A 177 9.75 6.12 14.84
C GLN A 177 8.59 6.53 13.92
N VAL A 178 8.14 7.78 14.09
CA VAL A 178 7.27 8.45 13.15
C VAL A 178 8.13 9.39 12.31
N VAL A 179 8.16 9.14 11.01
CA VAL A 179 8.96 9.92 10.06
C VAL A 179 7.99 10.61 9.12
N GLU A 180 7.95 11.94 9.14
CA GLU A 180 7.21 12.74 8.16
C GLU A 180 8.16 13.08 7.01
N MET A 181 7.86 12.56 5.82
CA MET A 181 8.64 12.83 4.62
C MET A 181 8.09 14.08 3.94
N TRP A 182 8.91 15.12 3.94
CA TRP A 182 8.61 16.41 3.34
C TRP A 182 9.91 17.00 2.80
N ASN A 183 9.94 17.28 1.50
CA ASN A 183 11.13 17.86 0.85
C ASN A 183 11.28 19.32 1.27
N GLU A 184 12.22 19.56 2.17
CA GLU A 184 12.51 20.89 2.69
C GLU A 184 14.02 21.07 2.87
N ASP A 185 14.53 22.24 2.48
CA ASP A 185 15.93 22.56 2.74
C ASP A 185 16.15 22.74 4.23
N GLY A 186 16.91 21.82 4.82
CA GLY A 186 17.32 21.91 6.22
C GLY A 186 18.36 23.01 6.43
N GLY A 187 17.95 24.24 6.60
CA GLY A 187 18.84 25.38 6.87
C GLY A 187 19.36 25.46 8.29
N THR A 188 18.83 24.65 9.23
CA THR A 188 19.20 24.69 10.64
C THR A 188 19.41 23.28 11.18
N ALA A 189 20.48 23.09 11.95
CA ALA A 189 20.70 21.87 12.69
C ALA A 189 19.72 21.75 13.86
N SER A 190 18.64 21.04 13.66
CA SER A 190 17.67 20.67 14.70
C SER A 190 17.25 19.20 14.52
N GLU A 191 16.68 18.58 15.55
CA GLU A 191 16.19 17.19 15.46
C GLU A 191 15.11 16.99 14.40
N ILE A 192 14.44 18.07 14.01
CA ILE A 192 13.42 18.08 12.97
C ILE A 192 13.92 18.55 11.60
N ALA A 193 15.18 19.03 11.51
CA ALA A 193 15.79 19.38 10.25
C ALA A 193 16.15 18.10 9.48
N TYR A 194 15.68 18.01 8.24
CA TYR A 194 15.90 16.84 7.39
C TYR A 194 15.93 17.23 5.91
N LYS A 195 16.64 16.43 5.16
CA LYS A 195 16.53 16.38 3.71
C LYS A 195 15.96 15.03 3.31
N ASN A 196 15.03 15.02 2.42
CA ASN A 196 14.44 13.81 1.85
C ASN A 196 14.89 13.61 0.42
#